data_b4d38c68dce39f2cc4758652f6076980
#
_entry.id   b4d38c68dce39f2cc4758652f6076980
#
_cell.length_a   1.000
_cell.length_b   1.000
_cell.length_c   1.000
_cell.angle_alpha   90.00
_cell.angle_beta   90.00
_cell.angle_gamma   90.00
#
_symmetry.space_group_name_H-M   'P 1'
#
loop_
_entity.id
_entity.type
_entity.pdbx_description
1 polymer ?
#
loop_
_entity_poly.entity_id
_entity_poly.type
_entity_poly.pdbx_seq_one_letter_code
_entity_poly.pdbx_strand_id
1 'polypeptide(L)'
;SLSATPYTGTYDGKAHNAYTSVNVTPSDAKLEYSINGGTYSTTMPTITNTSLFTVTVKASKAGYKTQIKTETVRVNKADGKLTLSATSGIYTYPTSGTFTVSGNTGTLSVASNNTNIATVSVSGNTVTVKPGTTAGKATITVTSAAATNYNQKSATYTATVNNGTISLSATPYTGTYDGKAHNA
;
A
#
# COMPACT_ATOMS: atom_id res chain seq x y z
N SER A 1 -18.57 3.35 42.38
CA SER A 1 -18.79 2.77 41.05
C SER A 1 -17.63 3.10 40.13
N LEU A 2 -17.39 2.26 39.10
CA LEU A 2 -16.37 2.44 38.06
C LEU A 2 -16.98 2.12 36.70
N SER A 3 -16.88 3.04 35.73
CA SER A 3 -17.16 2.79 34.30
C SER A 3 -16.01 3.28 33.48
N ALA A 4 -15.73 2.60 32.35
CA ALA A 4 -14.66 2.94 31.43
C ALA A 4 -15.10 2.58 30.02
N THR A 5 -14.78 3.44 29.05
CA THR A 5 -15.06 3.24 27.63
C THR A 5 -13.74 3.09 26.89
N PRO A 6 -13.46 1.93 26.25
CA PRO A 6 -12.21 1.72 25.54
C PRO A 6 -12.17 2.52 24.25
N TYR A 7 -10.96 2.83 23.79
CA TYR A 7 -10.75 3.39 22.47
C TYR A 7 -10.94 2.31 21.38
N THR A 8 -11.72 2.65 20.37
CA THR A 8 -11.86 1.87 19.15
C THR A 8 -11.83 2.82 17.96
N GLY A 9 -10.91 2.62 17.04
CA GLY A 9 -10.73 3.50 15.89
C GLY A 9 -9.97 2.85 14.74
N THR A 10 -9.67 3.66 13.73
CA THR A 10 -8.81 3.33 12.60
C THR A 10 -7.53 4.14 12.72
N TYR A 11 -6.40 3.56 12.32
CA TYR A 11 -5.10 4.24 12.36
C TYR A 11 -5.16 5.60 11.63
N ASP A 12 -4.75 6.64 12.35
CA ASP A 12 -4.70 8.03 11.86
C ASP A 12 -3.33 8.70 12.07
N GLY A 13 -2.35 7.95 12.59
CA GLY A 13 -1.00 8.44 12.91
C GLY A 13 -0.89 9.17 14.24
N LYS A 14 -1.98 9.31 15.01
CA LYS A 14 -2.00 10.02 16.28
C LYS A 14 -2.00 9.05 17.46
N ALA A 15 -1.50 9.52 18.60
CA ALA A 15 -1.61 8.79 19.86
C ALA A 15 -2.99 9.01 20.48
N HIS A 16 -3.64 7.94 20.89
CA HIS A 16 -4.93 7.93 21.57
C HIS A 16 -4.81 7.29 22.95
N ASN A 17 -5.52 7.79 23.94
CA ASN A 17 -5.63 7.13 25.24
C ASN A 17 -6.37 5.81 25.09
N ALA A 18 -5.94 4.77 25.82
CA ALA A 18 -6.57 3.47 25.79
C ALA A 18 -8.04 3.48 26.24
N TYR A 19 -8.41 4.41 27.10
CA TYR A 19 -9.79 4.73 27.45
C TYR A 19 -10.14 6.14 26.98
N THR A 20 -11.28 6.28 26.30
CA THR A 20 -11.84 7.59 25.92
C THR A 20 -12.51 8.28 27.10
N SER A 21 -13.00 7.49 28.07
CA SER A 21 -13.51 7.99 29.34
C SER A 21 -13.31 6.96 30.45
N VAL A 22 -13.03 7.44 31.68
CA VAL A 22 -13.03 6.66 32.90
C VAL A 22 -13.78 7.49 33.96
N ASN A 23 -14.88 6.97 34.46
CA ASN A 23 -15.65 7.62 35.49
C ASN A 23 -15.64 6.77 36.75
N VAL A 24 -15.34 7.38 37.90
CA VAL A 24 -15.27 6.72 39.21
C VAL A 24 -15.95 7.52 40.26
N THR A 25 -16.62 6.84 41.19
CA THR A 25 -17.23 7.46 42.39
C THR A 25 -16.80 6.66 43.62
N PRO A 26 -16.18 7.30 44.64
CA PRO A 26 -15.86 8.73 44.74
C PRO A 26 -14.76 9.16 43.73
N SER A 27 -14.77 10.45 43.31
CA SER A 27 -13.91 10.98 42.25
C SER A 27 -12.42 11.07 42.62
N ASP A 28 -12.10 11.01 43.89
CA ASP A 28 -10.73 11.02 44.43
C ASP A 28 -10.13 9.61 44.62
N ALA A 29 -10.79 8.57 44.10
CA ALA A 29 -10.22 7.24 44.08
C ALA A 29 -8.96 7.19 43.22
N LYS A 30 -7.92 6.48 43.68
CA LYS A 30 -6.70 6.22 42.91
C LYS A 30 -7.02 5.32 41.72
N LEU A 31 -6.62 5.75 40.52
CA LEU A 31 -6.73 4.95 39.31
C LEU A 31 -5.35 4.38 38.92
N GLU A 32 -5.33 3.12 38.57
CA GLU A 32 -4.15 2.40 38.06
C GLU A 32 -4.57 1.56 36.85
N TYR A 33 -3.69 1.46 35.85
CA TYR A 33 -3.94 0.79 34.55
C TYR A 33 -2.95 -0.34 34.34
N SER A 34 -3.41 -1.42 33.74
CA SER A 34 -2.59 -2.57 33.34
C SER A 34 -2.91 -2.98 31.91
N ILE A 35 -1.90 -3.30 31.10
CA ILE A 35 -2.03 -3.81 29.75
C ILE A 35 -1.85 -5.33 29.80
N ASN A 36 -2.78 -6.09 29.19
CA ASN A 36 -2.75 -7.54 29.06
C ASN A 36 -2.44 -8.28 30.37
N GLY A 37 -2.96 -7.77 31.47
CA GLY A 37 -2.74 -8.35 32.81
C GLY A 37 -1.35 -8.13 33.40
N GLY A 38 -0.53 -7.24 32.84
CA GLY A 38 0.80 -6.89 33.34
C GLY A 38 0.76 -6.01 34.59
N THR A 39 1.86 -5.35 34.91
CA THR A 39 2.00 -4.47 36.08
C THR A 39 1.09 -3.25 35.96
N TYR A 40 0.58 -2.79 37.12
CA TYR A 40 -0.23 -1.58 37.18
C TYR A 40 0.64 -0.32 37.22
N SER A 41 0.19 0.71 36.50
CA SER A 41 0.78 2.06 36.46
C SER A 41 -0.33 3.09 36.67
N THR A 42 0.00 4.24 37.22
CA THR A 42 -0.93 5.39 37.35
C THR A 42 -1.06 6.17 36.05
N THR A 43 -0.18 5.93 35.08
CA THR A 43 -0.22 6.57 33.75
C THR A 43 -1.21 5.86 32.83
N MET A 44 -2.15 6.61 32.25
CA MET A 44 -3.06 6.11 31.22
C MET A 44 -2.25 5.61 30.01
N PRO A 45 -2.42 4.34 29.58
CA PRO A 45 -1.75 3.85 28.38
C PRO A 45 -2.23 4.58 27.14
N THR A 46 -1.31 4.79 26.18
CA THR A 46 -1.61 5.34 24.85
C THR A 46 -1.30 4.33 23.77
N ILE A 47 -2.00 4.47 22.64
CA ILE A 47 -1.86 3.62 21.46
C ILE A 47 -1.80 4.49 20.21
N THR A 48 -0.85 4.20 19.31
CA THR A 48 -0.70 4.89 18.03
C THR A 48 -0.90 3.94 16.85
N ASN A 49 -0.30 2.74 16.92
CA ASN A 49 -0.30 1.79 15.81
C ASN A 49 -1.50 0.83 15.89
N THR A 50 -1.81 0.20 14.75
CA THR A 50 -2.79 -0.90 14.67
C THR A 50 -2.48 -1.95 15.72
N SER A 51 -3.47 -2.25 16.56
CA SER A 51 -3.32 -3.18 17.69
C SER A 51 -4.67 -3.64 18.21
N LEU A 52 -4.62 -4.74 18.95
CA LEU A 52 -5.73 -5.30 19.72
C LEU A 52 -5.18 -5.83 21.04
N PHE A 53 -5.58 -5.24 22.17
CA PHE A 53 -5.13 -5.66 23.49
C PHE A 53 -6.17 -5.31 24.57
N THR A 54 -6.04 -5.91 25.73
CA THR A 54 -6.89 -5.59 26.87
C THR A 54 -6.23 -4.55 27.78
N VAL A 55 -7.03 -3.61 28.26
CA VAL A 55 -6.61 -2.68 29.31
C VAL A 55 -7.55 -2.85 30.51
N THR A 56 -6.95 -3.00 31.67
CA THR A 56 -7.66 -3.06 32.97
C THR A 56 -7.44 -1.75 33.67
N VAL A 57 -8.51 -1.11 34.11
CA VAL A 57 -8.47 -0.01 35.09
C VAL A 57 -8.90 -0.51 36.45
N LYS A 58 -8.10 -0.18 37.45
CA LYS A 58 -8.37 -0.47 38.89
C LYS A 58 -8.57 0.85 39.62
N ALA A 59 -9.69 0.97 40.34
CA ALA A 59 -9.98 2.09 41.21
C ALA A 59 -9.93 1.64 42.67
N SER A 60 -9.13 2.33 43.48
CA SER A 60 -8.94 2.00 44.91
C SER A 60 -9.01 3.25 45.79
N LYS A 61 -9.60 3.11 47.01
CA LYS A 61 -9.64 4.14 48.03
C LYS A 61 -9.79 3.48 49.41
N ALA A 62 -9.11 4.03 50.42
CA ALA A 62 -9.23 3.54 51.78
C ALA A 62 -10.70 3.59 52.26
N GLY A 63 -11.17 2.51 52.88
CA GLY A 63 -12.55 2.36 53.36
C GLY A 63 -13.55 1.96 52.26
N TYR A 64 -13.13 1.76 51.03
CA TYR A 64 -13.99 1.36 49.88
C TYR A 64 -13.53 0.06 49.27
N LYS A 65 -14.49 -0.73 48.73
CA LYS A 65 -14.19 -1.93 47.96
C LYS A 65 -13.55 -1.53 46.64
N THR A 66 -12.37 -2.07 46.35
CA THR A 66 -11.68 -1.91 45.02
C THR A 66 -12.60 -2.32 43.89
N GLN A 67 -12.62 -1.53 42.83
CA GLN A 67 -13.32 -1.83 41.56
C GLN A 67 -12.32 -2.05 40.45
N ILE A 68 -12.63 -2.99 39.57
CA ILE A 68 -11.78 -3.35 38.42
C ILE A 68 -12.68 -3.45 37.17
N LYS A 69 -12.24 -2.87 36.08
CA LYS A 69 -12.89 -2.95 34.78
C LYS A 69 -11.84 -3.28 33.72
N THR A 70 -12.10 -4.32 32.93
CA THR A 70 -11.24 -4.73 31.82
C THR A 70 -12.00 -4.57 30.53
N GLU A 71 -11.39 -3.92 29.54
CA GLU A 71 -11.96 -3.65 28.23
C GLU A 71 -10.93 -3.95 27.12
N THR A 72 -11.42 -4.14 25.89
CA THR A 72 -10.59 -4.36 24.72
C THR A 72 -10.42 -3.06 23.94
N VAL A 73 -9.16 -2.64 23.77
CA VAL A 73 -8.75 -1.52 22.94
C VAL A 73 -8.45 -2.02 21.52
N ARG A 74 -8.95 -1.34 20.51
CA ARG A 74 -8.78 -1.72 19.11
C ARG A 74 -8.41 -0.52 18.24
N VAL A 75 -7.33 -0.66 17.47
CA VAL A 75 -7.00 0.22 16.33
C VAL A 75 -6.92 -0.64 15.08
N ASN A 76 -7.82 -0.42 14.15
CA ASN A 76 -7.86 -1.11 12.87
C ASN A 76 -6.87 -0.47 11.88
N LYS A 77 -6.46 -1.24 10.86
CA LYS A 77 -5.67 -0.70 9.74
C LYS A 77 -6.46 0.36 8.98
N ALA A 78 -5.78 1.42 8.57
CA ALA A 78 -6.30 2.38 7.61
C ALA A 78 -6.27 1.81 6.19
N ASP A 79 -6.99 2.42 5.27
CA ASP A 79 -6.92 2.07 3.86
C ASP A 79 -5.53 2.35 3.30
N GLY A 80 -5.03 1.40 2.51
CA GLY A 80 -3.77 1.57 1.79
C GLY A 80 -3.88 2.69 0.76
N LYS A 81 -2.75 3.32 0.48
CA LYS A 81 -2.63 4.40 -0.51
C LYS A 81 -1.77 3.94 -1.68
N LEU A 82 -2.08 4.44 -2.87
CA LEU A 82 -1.36 4.17 -4.11
C LEU A 82 -1.87 5.13 -5.18
N THR A 83 -0.98 5.86 -5.82
CA THR A 83 -1.29 6.74 -6.95
C THR A 83 -0.33 6.47 -8.09
N LEU A 84 -0.86 6.28 -9.30
CA LEU A 84 -0.07 6.14 -10.52
C LEU A 84 0.03 7.50 -11.20
N SER A 85 1.19 7.83 -11.81
CA SER A 85 1.37 9.07 -12.58
C SER A 85 0.55 9.09 -13.87
N ALA A 86 0.13 7.92 -14.37
CA ALA A 86 -0.75 7.74 -15.50
C ALA A 86 -1.55 6.44 -15.34
N THR A 87 -2.70 6.32 -15.99
CA THR A 87 -3.53 5.10 -15.99
C THR A 87 -3.42 4.30 -17.29
N SER A 88 -2.72 4.84 -18.29
CA SER A 88 -2.46 4.16 -19.58
C SER A 88 -1.25 4.74 -20.28
N GLY A 89 -0.70 3.98 -21.24
CA GLY A 89 0.34 4.42 -22.17
C GLY A 89 0.34 3.58 -23.44
N ILE A 90 0.94 4.16 -24.50
CA ILE A 90 1.11 3.53 -25.81
C ILE A 90 2.60 3.30 -26.03
N TYR A 91 2.96 2.09 -26.42
CA TYR A 91 4.32 1.63 -26.64
C TYR A 91 4.44 1.04 -28.04
N THR A 92 5.55 1.31 -28.71
CA THR A 92 5.86 0.69 -30.01
C THR A 92 7.05 -0.23 -29.84
N TYR A 93 6.87 -1.52 -30.17
CA TYR A 93 7.96 -2.50 -30.11
C TYR A 93 9.18 -2.02 -30.94
N PRO A 94 10.42 -2.12 -30.41
CA PRO A 94 10.82 -2.70 -29.11
C PRO A 94 11.00 -1.68 -27.97
N THR A 95 10.54 -0.43 -28.11
CA THR A 95 10.86 0.67 -27.21
C THR A 95 10.08 0.59 -25.89
N SER A 96 10.79 0.43 -24.78
CA SER A 96 10.23 0.45 -23.43
C SER A 96 9.89 1.88 -22.97
N GLY A 97 9.00 1.97 -22.00
CA GLY A 97 8.70 3.23 -21.34
C GLY A 97 8.41 3.03 -19.84
N THR A 98 8.23 4.12 -19.14
CA THR A 98 8.06 4.11 -17.68
C THR A 98 6.89 4.97 -17.24
N PHE A 99 6.34 4.64 -16.07
CA PHE A 99 5.49 5.52 -15.28
C PHE A 99 5.90 5.40 -13.80
N THR A 100 5.48 6.36 -12.99
CA THR A 100 5.85 6.40 -11.57
C THR A 100 4.67 6.13 -10.66
N VAL A 101 4.99 5.67 -9.45
CA VAL A 101 4.06 5.42 -8.36
C VAL A 101 4.37 6.36 -7.22
N SER A 102 3.37 6.87 -6.54
CA SER A 102 3.52 7.74 -5.37
C SER A 102 2.51 7.41 -4.30
N GLY A 103 2.79 7.85 -3.07
CA GLY A 103 1.89 7.69 -1.92
C GLY A 103 1.64 6.25 -1.48
N ASN A 104 2.40 5.26 -1.99
CA ASN A 104 2.27 3.87 -1.56
C ASN A 104 2.60 3.71 -0.07
N THR A 105 1.79 2.93 0.62
CA THR A 105 1.92 2.69 2.07
C THR A 105 2.66 1.40 2.42
N GLY A 106 2.89 0.55 1.43
CA GLY A 106 3.64 -0.71 1.54
C GLY A 106 4.60 -0.90 0.38
N THR A 107 5.28 -2.04 0.34
CA THR A 107 6.17 -2.42 -0.77
C THR A 107 5.39 -2.57 -2.07
N LEU A 108 6.01 -2.17 -3.18
CA LEU A 108 5.41 -2.24 -4.50
C LEU A 108 5.69 -3.59 -5.17
N SER A 109 4.68 -4.11 -5.85
CA SER A 109 4.79 -5.20 -6.80
C SER A 109 3.97 -4.90 -8.05
N VAL A 110 4.35 -5.49 -9.18
CA VAL A 110 3.69 -5.29 -10.47
C VAL A 110 3.48 -6.62 -11.18
N ALA A 111 2.36 -6.75 -11.87
CA ALA A 111 2.05 -7.92 -12.69
C ALA A 111 1.35 -7.49 -13.98
N SER A 112 1.66 -8.18 -15.09
CA SER A 112 0.96 -8.05 -16.36
C SER A 112 0.02 -9.24 -16.55
N ASN A 113 -1.20 -9.00 -17.00
CA ASN A 113 -2.15 -10.07 -17.32
C ASN A 113 -1.79 -10.78 -18.66
N ASN A 114 -0.89 -10.19 -19.47
CA ASN A 114 -0.42 -10.81 -20.72
C ASN A 114 1.02 -10.40 -21.01
N THR A 115 1.96 -11.27 -20.69
CA THR A 115 3.40 -11.04 -20.85
C THR A 115 3.87 -11.12 -22.30
N ASN A 116 3.08 -11.69 -23.23
CA ASN A 116 3.38 -11.66 -24.66
C ASN A 116 3.16 -10.27 -25.28
N ILE A 117 2.23 -9.49 -24.68
CA ILE A 117 1.97 -8.10 -25.07
C ILE A 117 2.92 -7.16 -24.37
N ALA A 118 3.02 -7.25 -23.04
CA ALA A 118 3.92 -6.41 -22.24
C ALA A 118 4.40 -7.12 -21.00
N THR A 119 5.69 -7.06 -20.72
CA THR A 119 6.28 -7.40 -19.41
C THR A 119 6.51 -6.15 -18.60
N VAL A 120 6.55 -6.31 -17.27
CA VAL A 120 6.71 -5.18 -16.34
C VAL A 120 7.70 -5.50 -15.24
N SER A 121 8.36 -4.48 -14.77
CA SER A 121 9.21 -4.53 -13.56
C SER A 121 9.07 -3.25 -12.77
N VAL A 122 9.37 -3.29 -11.47
CA VAL A 122 9.39 -2.12 -10.60
C VAL A 122 10.73 -2.01 -9.88
N SER A 123 11.27 -0.79 -9.85
CA SER A 123 12.49 -0.46 -9.10
C SER A 123 12.25 0.86 -8.37
N GLY A 124 12.31 0.82 -7.03
CA GLY A 124 11.83 1.93 -6.22
C GLY A 124 10.38 2.27 -6.56
N ASN A 125 10.15 3.49 -6.98
CA ASN A 125 8.82 3.98 -7.39
C ASN A 125 8.63 4.06 -8.92
N THR A 126 9.56 3.54 -9.71
CA THR A 126 9.48 3.55 -11.17
C THR A 126 9.07 2.18 -11.68
N VAL A 127 7.98 2.14 -12.45
CA VAL A 127 7.52 0.95 -13.17
C VAL A 127 7.99 1.06 -14.62
N THR A 128 8.71 0.04 -15.10
CA THR A 128 9.12 -0.09 -16.50
C THR A 128 8.20 -1.05 -17.20
N VAL A 129 7.64 -0.61 -18.34
CA VAL A 129 6.85 -1.43 -19.25
C VAL A 129 7.70 -1.74 -20.47
N LYS A 130 7.95 -3.03 -20.73
CA LYS A 130 8.67 -3.52 -21.90
C LYS A 130 7.67 -4.18 -22.83
N PRO A 131 7.44 -3.63 -24.03
CA PRO A 131 6.55 -4.23 -25.02
C PRO A 131 7.08 -5.58 -25.49
N GLY A 132 6.17 -6.53 -25.63
CA GLY A 132 6.41 -7.82 -26.28
C GLY A 132 6.24 -7.75 -27.80
N THR A 133 6.37 -8.88 -28.48
CA THR A 133 6.26 -8.98 -29.94
C THR A 133 4.81 -9.04 -30.44
N THR A 134 3.83 -9.14 -29.54
CA THR A 134 2.41 -9.19 -29.87
C THR A 134 1.78 -7.83 -29.64
N ALA A 135 1.20 -7.24 -30.68
CA ALA A 135 0.42 -6.01 -30.53
C ALA A 135 -0.89 -6.28 -29.81
N GLY A 136 -1.37 -5.30 -29.02
CA GLY A 136 -2.60 -5.41 -28.27
C GLY A 136 -2.60 -4.60 -26.99
N LYS A 137 -3.50 -4.93 -26.07
CA LYS A 137 -3.61 -4.29 -24.75
C LYS A 137 -3.31 -5.28 -23.64
N ALA A 138 -2.47 -4.87 -22.69
CA ALA A 138 -2.23 -5.60 -21.46
C ALA A 138 -2.64 -4.72 -20.26
N THR A 139 -3.27 -5.33 -19.27
CA THR A 139 -3.55 -4.69 -17.99
C THR A 139 -2.41 -4.99 -17.02
N ILE A 140 -1.78 -3.93 -16.55
CA ILE A 140 -0.75 -3.97 -15.53
C ILE A 140 -1.42 -3.69 -14.20
N THR A 141 -1.29 -4.60 -13.24
CA THR A 141 -1.72 -4.38 -11.85
C THR A 141 -0.51 -3.97 -11.02
N VAL A 142 -0.61 -2.80 -10.40
CA VAL A 142 0.36 -2.31 -9.43
C VAL A 142 -0.23 -2.48 -8.04
N THR A 143 0.50 -3.12 -7.15
CA THR A 143 0.04 -3.39 -5.78
C THR A 143 1.00 -2.81 -4.77
N SER A 144 0.48 -2.01 -3.85
CA SER A 144 1.11 -1.64 -2.59
C SER A 144 0.70 -2.67 -1.54
N ALA A 145 1.62 -3.47 -1.05
CA ALA A 145 1.33 -4.52 -0.08
C ALA A 145 0.77 -3.95 1.22
N ALA A 146 0.06 -4.80 1.98
CA ALA A 146 -0.34 -4.45 3.34
C ALA A 146 0.90 -4.16 4.20
N ALA A 147 0.79 -3.14 5.05
CA ALA A 147 1.81 -2.75 6.03
C ALA A 147 1.24 -2.85 7.45
N THR A 148 2.05 -2.50 8.47
CA THR A 148 1.63 -2.56 9.88
C THR A 148 0.30 -1.83 10.08
N ASN A 149 0.17 -0.60 9.59
CA ASN A 149 -0.95 0.28 9.84
C ASN A 149 -1.90 0.45 8.65
N TYR A 150 -1.63 -0.19 7.50
CA TYR A 150 -2.39 0.00 6.27
C TYR A 150 -2.77 -1.33 5.62
N ASN A 151 -3.97 -1.37 5.07
CA ASN A 151 -4.42 -2.43 4.19
C ASN A 151 -3.67 -2.39 2.84
N GLN A 152 -3.69 -3.50 2.11
CA GLN A 152 -3.23 -3.54 0.72
C GLN A 152 -4.06 -2.60 -0.16
N LYS A 153 -3.40 -1.99 -1.17
CA LYS A 153 -4.05 -1.20 -2.22
C LYS A 153 -3.51 -1.60 -3.58
N SER A 154 -4.40 -1.74 -4.57
CA SER A 154 -4.01 -1.99 -5.97
C SER A 154 -4.61 -0.94 -6.89
N ALA A 155 -3.91 -0.68 -8.00
CA ALA A 155 -4.37 0.16 -9.09
C ALA A 155 -3.96 -0.49 -10.43
N THR A 156 -4.69 -0.19 -11.50
CA THR A 156 -4.45 -0.74 -12.82
C THR A 156 -3.94 0.31 -13.79
N TYR A 157 -3.08 -0.13 -14.71
CA TYR A 157 -2.55 0.66 -15.80
C TYR A 157 -2.73 -0.12 -17.10
N THR A 158 -3.20 0.50 -18.16
CA THR A 158 -3.39 -0.13 -19.48
C THR A 158 -2.20 0.17 -20.39
N ALA A 159 -1.42 -0.85 -20.75
CA ALA A 159 -0.38 -0.77 -21.76
C ALA A 159 -0.96 -1.18 -23.11
N THR A 160 -0.93 -0.27 -24.10
CA THR A 160 -1.25 -0.57 -25.49
C THR A 160 0.05 -0.72 -26.26
N VAL A 161 0.27 -1.86 -26.89
CA VAL A 161 1.47 -2.16 -27.65
C VAL A 161 1.15 -2.20 -29.15
N ASN A 162 1.90 -1.43 -29.92
CA ASN A 162 1.88 -1.41 -31.39
C ASN A 162 3.11 -2.14 -31.96
N ASN A 163 2.98 -2.71 -33.16
CA ASN A 163 4.11 -3.27 -33.85
C ASN A 163 5.13 -2.18 -34.26
N GLY A 164 6.40 -2.51 -34.22
CA GLY A 164 7.44 -1.71 -34.85
C GLY A 164 7.33 -1.73 -36.36
N THR A 165 7.94 -0.74 -37.01
CA THR A 165 8.02 -0.66 -38.46
C THR A 165 9.36 -1.16 -38.96
N ILE A 166 9.36 -1.93 -40.04
CA ILE A 166 10.56 -2.31 -40.77
C ILE A 166 10.73 -1.30 -41.89
N SER A 167 11.88 -0.63 -41.97
CA SER A 167 12.22 0.22 -43.09
C SER A 167 12.98 -0.61 -44.12
N LEU A 168 12.52 -0.62 -45.35
CA LEU A 168 13.20 -1.24 -46.48
C LEU A 168 13.56 -0.14 -47.50
N SER A 169 14.82 -0.06 -47.85
CA SER A 169 15.28 0.78 -48.97
C SER A 169 15.99 -0.11 -49.98
N ALA A 170 15.71 0.11 -51.26
CA ALA A 170 16.39 -0.54 -52.35
C ALA A 170 16.80 0.53 -53.38
N THR A 171 18.04 0.48 -53.81
CA THR A 171 18.54 1.35 -54.87
C THR A 171 18.69 0.50 -56.13
N PRO A 172 17.89 0.74 -57.19
CA PRO A 172 18.00 -0.02 -58.40
C PRO A 172 19.34 0.27 -59.06
N TYR A 173 19.89 -0.73 -59.73
CA TYR A 173 21.04 -0.52 -60.58
C TYR A 173 20.66 0.31 -61.79
N THR A 174 21.42 1.38 -62.06
CA THR A 174 21.32 2.17 -63.24
C THR A 174 22.73 2.30 -63.85
N GLY A 175 22.95 1.74 -65.00
CA GLY A 175 24.27 1.78 -65.69
C GLY A 175 24.18 1.44 -67.15
N THR A 176 25.27 1.70 -67.86
CA THR A 176 25.45 1.32 -69.31
C THR A 176 25.76 -0.16 -69.32
N TYR A 177 25.32 -0.84 -70.36
CA TYR A 177 25.62 -2.24 -70.59
C TYR A 177 27.18 -2.45 -70.73
N ASP A 178 27.69 -3.31 -69.86
CA ASP A 178 29.13 -3.65 -69.78
C ASP A 178 29.41 -5.14 -69.94
N GLY A 179 28.42 -5.94 -70.35
CA GLY A 179 28.52 -7.37 -70.53
C GLY A 179 28.57 -8.21 -69.28
N LYS A 180 28.32 -7.62 -68.07
CA LYS A 180 28.34 -8.30 -66.78
C LYS A 180 26.96 -8.37 -66.18
N ALA A 181 26.75 -9.33 -65.22
CA ALA A 181 25.56 -9.39 -64.42
C ALA A 181 25.66 -8.37 -63.24
N HIS A 182 24.61 -7.57 -63.03
CA HIS A 182 24.47 -6.63 -61.94
C HIS A 182 23.27 -7.02 -61.06
N ASN A 183 23.41 -6.88 -59.77
CA ASN A 183 22.27 -7.11 -58.85
C ASN A 183 21.26 -5.98 -59.04
N ALA A 184 19.98 -6.36 -59.14
CA ALA A 184 18.83 -5.46 -59.16
C ALA A 184 18.35 -5.11 -57.75
#